data_8124dab7d9d7f3e5434fdd01b323a09a
#
_entry.id   8124dab7d9d7f3e5434fdd01b323a09a
#
_cell.length_a   1.000
_cell.length_b   1.000
_cell.length_c   1.000
_cell.angle_alpha   90.00
_cell.angle_beta   90.00
_cell.angle_gamma   90.00
#
_symmetry.space_group_name_H-M   'P 1'
#
loop_
_entity.id
_entity.type
_entity.pdbx_description
1 polymer ?
#
loop_
_entity_poly.entity_id
_entity_poly.type
_entity_poly.pdbx_seq_one_letter_code
_entity_poly.pdbx_strand_id
1 'polypeptide(L)'
;MSTTEPVILYVEDDPQSRKLMSMLLKGRMKLPHVTILEDSENFVANVEALDPKPNVILLDIHMKPFNGFEMLTMLREIEALNGTPIVALTASVMNEEVQKLRSIGFNGCLSKPIDLETFPDTLERILDGETIWRIFN
;
A
#
# COMPACT_ATOMS: atom_id res chain seq x y z
N MET A 1 15.97 -14.23 17.75
CA MET A 1 15.47 -13.25 16.87
C MET A 1 13.96 -13.24 16.82
N SER A 2 13.42 -12.17 17.12
CA SER A 2 11.98 -12.05 17.11
C SER A 2 11.48 -11.83 15.71
N THR A 3 10.48 -12.59 15.31
CA THR A 3 9.82 -12.34 14.05
C THR A 3 8.51 -11.64 14.36
N THR A 4 8.56 -10.34 14.34
CA THR A 4 7.34 -9.57 14.49
C THR A 4 6.56 -9.69 13.20
N GLU A 5 5.30 -10.05 13.32
CA GLU A 5 4.46 -10.12 12.15
C GLU A 5 4.29 -8.72 11.56
N PRO A 6 4.36 -8.58 10.24
CA PRO A 6 4.21 -7.26 9.64
C PRO A 6 2.80 -6.73 9.76
N VAL A 7 2.70 -5.41 9.84
CA VAL A 7 1.41 -4.72 9.89
C VAL A 7 1.21 -4.05 8.54
N ILE A 8 0.11 -4.38 7.88
CA ILE A 8 -0.18 -3.92 6.53
C ILE A 8 -1.40 -3.01 6.56
N LEU A 9 -1.29 -1.88 5.90
CA LEU A 9 -2.44 -1.01 5.66
C LEU A 9 -2.69 -0.97 4.16
N TYR A 10 -3.91 -1.24 3.77
CA TYR A 10 -4.32 -1.25 2.37
C TYR A 10 -5.55 -0.36 2.21
N VAL A 11 -5.52 0.57 1.28
CA VAL A 11 -6.62 1.50 1.06
C VAL A 11 -7.11 1.33 -0.37
N GLU A 12 -8.36 0.94 -0.53
CA GLU A 12 -8.92 0.57 -1.83
C GLU A 12 -10.43 0.71 -1.81
N ASP A 13 -11.01 1.39 -2.80
CA ASP A 13 -12.45 1.57 -2.86
C ASP A 13 -13.18 0.49 -3.66
N ASP A 14 -12.46 -0.28 -4.46
CA ASP A 14 -13.09 -1.33 -5.27
C ASP A 14 -13.31 -2.60 -4.43
N PRO A 15 -14.60 -3.04 -4.28
CA PRO A 15 -14.88 -4.20 -3.43
C PRO A 15 -14.21 -5.49 -3.90
N GLN A 16 -14.10 -5.69 -5.21
CA GLN A 16 -13.47 -6.90 -5.72
C GLN A 16 -11.98 -6.91 -5.44
N SER A 17 -11.33 -5.77 -5.60
CA SER A 17 -9.91 -5.64 -5.29
C SER A 17 -9.66 -5.88 -3.80
N ARG A 18 -10.53 -5.33 -2.93
CA ARG A 18 -10.39 -5.56 -1.49
C ARG A 18 -10.56 -7.03 -1.15
N LYS A 19 -11.53 -7.70 -1.77
CA LYS A 19 -11.76 -9.11 -1.51
C LYS A 19 -10.56 -9.95 -1.92
N LEU A 20 -10.03 -9.68 -3.10
CA LEU A 20 -8.88 -10.41 -3.62
C LEU A 20 -7.67 -10.22 -2.72
N MET A 21 -7.38 -8.99 -2.35
CA MET A 21 -6.23 -8.69 -1.49
C MET A 21 -6.41 -9.30 -0.11
N SER A 22 -7.64 -9.27 0.42
CA SER A 22 -7.92 -9.86 1.72
C SER A 22 -7.66 -11.37 1.70
N MET A 23 -8.13 -12.04 0.64
CA MET A 23 -7.88 -13.47 0.51
C MET A 23 -6.39 -13.76 0.42
N LEU A 24 -5.65 -12.90 -0.24
CA LEU A 24 -4.20 -13.07 -0.39
C LEU A 24 -3.47 -12.82 0.92
N LEU A 25 -3.70 -11.66 1.53
CA LEU A 25 -2.97 -11.26 2.74
C LEU A 25 -3.38 -12.08 3.94
N LYS A 26 -4.68 -12.24 4.16
CA LYS A 26 -5.18 -12.92 5.35
C LYS A 26 -5.31 -14.42 5.16
N GLY A 27 -5.74 -14.85 3.98
CA GLY A 27 -5.96 -16.26 3.71
C GLY A 27 -4.69 -16.99 3.34
N ARG A 28 -4.04 -16.59 2.25
CA ARG A 28 -2.88 -17.29 1.73
C ARG A 28 -1.62 -17.01 2.54
N MET A 29 -1.35 -15.74 2.81
CA MET A 29 -0.15 -15.35 3.54
C MET A 29 -0.34 -15.40 5.05
N LYS A 30 -1.59 -15.50 5.50
CA LYS A 30 -1.93 -15.65 6.91
C LYS A 30 -1.35 -14.56 7.79
N LEU A 31 -1.37 -13.34 7.29
CA LEU A 31 -0.90 -12.18 8.04
C LEU A 31 -1.97 -11.75 9.04
N PRO A 32 -1.64 -11.66 10.34
CA PRO A 32 -2.64 -11.34 11.37
C PRO A 32 -2.96 -9.86 11.49
N HIS A 33 -2.09 -8.99 11.01
CA HIS A 33 -2.25 -7.54 11.23
C HIS A 33 -2.46 -6.82 9.90
N VAL A 34 -3.67 -6.95 9.35
CA VAL A 34 -4.02 -6.31 8.09
C VAL A 34 -5.23 -5.42 8.31
N THR A 35 -5.11 -4.15 7.97
CA THR A 35 -6.21 -3.20 8.00
C THR A 35 -6.51 -2.77 6.57
N ILE A 36 -7.79 -2.84 6.21
CA ILE A 36 -8.23 -2.44 4.86
C ILE A 36 -9.25 -1.33 5.02
N LEU A 37 -8.97 -0.19 4.41
CA LEU A 37 -9.88 0.95 4.41
C LEU A 37 -10.58 1.03 3.06
N GLU A 38 -11.89 1.26 3.08
CA GLU A 38 -12.70 1.29 1.87
C GLU A 38 -12.67 2.64 1.16
N ASP A 39 -12.27 3.66 1.86
CA ASP A 39 -12.19 5.01 1.32
C ASP A 39 -11.17 5.80 2.13
N SER A 40 -11.01 7.06 1.77
CA SER A 40 -10.05 7.91 2.46
C SER A 40 -10.70 8.93 3.40
N GLU A 41 -11.97 8.72 3.78
CA GLU A 41 -12.61 9.57 4.78
C GLU A 41 -11.92 9.39 6.12
N ASN A 42 -11.71 10.50 6.81
CA ASN A 42 -11.04 10.50 8.11
C ASN A 42 -9.70 9.78 8.07
N PHE A 43 -9.01 9.89 6.95
CA PHE A 43 -7.83 9.08 6.68
C PHE A 43 -6.76 9.24 7.76
N VAL A 44 -6.39 10.47 8.09
CA VAL A 44 -5.33 10.70 9.08
C VAL A 44 -5.72 10.12 10.43
N ALA A 45 -6.96 10.37 10.88
CA ALA A 45 -7.42 9.85 12.16
C ALA A 45 -7.41 8.33 12.20
N ASN A 46 -7.83 7.70 11.10
CA ASN A 46 -7.85 6.25 11.02
C ASN A 46 -6.43 5.67 11.07
N VAL A 47 -5.50 6.31 10.40
CA VAL A 47 -4.11 5.85 10.40
C VAL A 47 -3.48 6.04 11.77
N GLU A 48 -3.71 7.19 12.37
CA GLU A 48 -3.14 7.48 13.69
C GLU A 48 -3.68 6.56 14.79
N ALA A 49 -4.88 6.04 14.58
CA ALA A 49 -5.48 5.11 15.55
C ALA A 49 -4.87 3.71 15.45
N LEU A 50 -4.14 3.40 14.40
CA LEU A 50 -3.53 2.08 14.26
C LEU A 50 -2.40 1.89 15.26
N ASP A 51 -2.42 0.75 15.94
CA ASP A 51 -1.40 0.39 16.91
C ASP A 51 -1.22 -1.13 16.89
N PRO A 52 -0.07 -1.62 16.46
CA PRO A 52 1.11 -0.87 16.01
C PRO A 52 0.92 -0.22 14.64
N LYS A 53 1.82 0.70 14.32
CA LYS A 53 1.78 1.39 13.03
C LYS A 53 2.17 0.46 11.89
N PRO A 54 1.68 0.72 10.68
CA PRO A 54 1.98 -0.15 9.54
C PRO A 54 3.46 -0.19 9.19
N ASN A 55 3.89 -1.34 8.72
CA ASN A 55 5.23 -1.53 8.18
C ASN A 55 5.26 -1.27 6.68
N VAL A 56 4.10 -1.30 6.04
CA VAL A 56 3.96 -0.95 4.63
C VAL A 56 2.54 -0.46 4.41
N ILE A 57 2.40 0.51 3.52
CA ILE A 57 1.10 1.07 3.18
C ILE A 57 0.90 0.94 1.67
N LEU A 58 -0.19 0.32 1.28
CA LEU A 58 -0.56 0.12 -0.12
C LEU A 58 -1.74 1.03 -0.43
N LEU A 59 -1.57 1.96 -1.36
CA LEU A 59 -2.59 2.94 -1.69
C LEU A 59 -3.05 2.83 -3.12
N ASP A 60 -4.36 2.65 -3.32
CA ASP A 60 -4.95 2.86 -4.63
C ASP A 60 -4.88 4.36 -4.93
N ILE A 61 -4.44 4.70 -6.13
CA ILE A 61 -4.25 6.10 -6.51
C ILE A 61 -5.58 6.82 -6.71
N HIS A 62 -6.57 6.13 -7.26
CA HIS A 62 -7.85 6.75 -7.61
C HIS A 62 -8.88 6.54 -6.52
N MET A 63 -8.81 7.38 -5.49
CA MET A 63 -9.66 7.27 -4.32
C MET A 63 -10.38 8.58 -4.07
N LYS A 64 -11.46 8.51 -3.29
CA LYS A 64 -12.23 9.66 -2.83
C LYS A 64 -12.54 9.48 -1.36
N PRO A 65 -12.65 10.55 -0.59
CA PRO A 65 -12.51 11.96 -0.98
C PRO A 65 -11.07 12.40 -1.26
N PHE A 66 -10.06 11.66 -0.77
CA PHE A 66 -8.66 11.98 -1.03
C PHE A 66 -8.05 10.92 -1.93
N ASN A 67 -7.35 11.35 -2.97
CA ASN A 67 -6.67 10.39 -3.84
C ASN A 67 -5.32 9.96 -3.26
N GLY A 68 -4.63 9.06 -3.97
CA GLY A 68 -3.36 8.54 -3.48
C GLY A 68 -2.29 9.59 -3.28
N PHE A 69 -2.27 10.62 -4.12
CA PHE A 69 -1.29 11.69 -3.99
C PHE A 69 -1.53 12.49 -2.72
N GLU A 70 -2.80 12.79 -2.45
CA GLU A 70 -3.17 13.54 -1.25
C GLU A 70 -2.90 12.71 0.01
N MET A 71 -3.23 11.42 -0.05
CA MET A 71 -2.96 10.53 1.09
C MET A 71 -1.47 10.41 1.38
N LEU A 72 -0.65 10.37 0.32
CA LEU A 72 0.79 10.32 0.50
C LEU A 72 1.28 11.54 1.28
N THR A 73 0.83 12.73 0.88
CA THR A 73 1.20 13.96 1.56
C THR A 73 0.80 13.91 3.03
N MET A 74 -0.41 13.45 3.32
CA MET A 74 -0.88 13.32 4.69
C MET A 74 -0.01 12.36 5.50
N LEU A 75 0.34 11.23 4.91
CA LEU A 75 1.14 10.21 5.59
C LEU A 75 2.54 10.71 5.92
N ARG A 76 3.12 11.50 5.00
CA ARG A 76 4.48 12.01 5.23
C ARG A 76 4.55 13.03 6.36
N GLU A 77 3.40 13.55 6.78
CA GLU A 77 3.34 14.46 7.92
C GLU A 77 3.20 13.73 9.25
N ILE A 78 2.96 12.43 9.22
CA ILE A 78 2.86 11.62 10.44
C ILE A 78 4.23 11.12 10.79
N GLU A 79 4.79 11.64 11.88
CA GLU A 79 6.15 11.35 12.28
C GLU A 79 6.38 9.86 12.53
N ALA A 80 5.40 9.19 13.11
CA ALA A 80 5.52 7.76 13.41
C ALA A 80 5.66 6.90 12.16
N LEU A 81 5.33 7.44 10.99
CA LEU A 81 5.44 6.72 9.72
C LEU A 81 6.67 7.13 8.92
N ASN A 82 7.56 7.87 9.53
CA ASN A 82 8.80 8.28 8.87
C ASN A 82 9.58 7.02 8.48
N GLY A 83 9.88 6.90 7.19
CA GLY A 83 10.60 5.74 6.69
C GLY A 83 9.72 4.55 6.29
N THR A 84 8.41 4.60 6.58
CA THR A 84 7.52 3.53 6.18
C THR A 84 7.34 3.52 4.66
N PRO A 85 7.54 2.39 3.98
CA PRO A 85 7.32 2.34 2.54
C PRO A 85 5.84 2.52 2.21
N ILE A 86 5.58 3.39 1.25
CA ILE A 86 4.25 3.67 0.76
C ILE A 86 4.24 3.35 -0.73
N VAL A 87 3.46 2.36 -1.12
CA VAL A 87 3.45 1.81 -2.47
C VAL A 87 2.13 2.14 -3.15
N ALA A 88 2.22 2.67 -4.35
CA ALA A 88 1.05 3.01 -5.14
C ALA A 88 0.54 1.78 -5.90
N LEU A 89 -0.78 1.63 -5.95
CA LEU A 89 -1.41 0.60 -6.77
C LEU A 89 -2.23 1.32 -7.84
N THR A 90 -1.98 1.00 -9.10
CA THR A 90 -2.65 1.70 -10.18
C THR A 90 -2.84 0.80 -11.39
N ALA A 91 -3.95 1.00 -12.09
CA ALA A 91 -4.19 0.32 -13.36
C ALA A 91 -3.46 1.03 -14.51
N SER A 92 -2.99 2.25 -14.27
CA SER A 92 -2.33 3.05 -15.28
C SER A 92 -0.83 3.06 -15.01
N VAL A 93 -0.08 2.37 -15.87
CA VAL A 93 1.36 2.18 -15.67
C VAL A 93 2.18 2.75 -16.80
N MET A 94 1.74 3.88 -17.34
CA MET A 94 2.49 4.58 -18.36
C MET A 94 3.73 5.21 -17.72
N ASN A 95 4.80 5.31 -18.51
CA ASN A 95 6.07 5.82 -17.99
C ASN A 95 5.96 7.16 -17.29
N GLU A 96 5.17 8.07 -17.86
CA GLU A 96 5.00 9.40 -17.27
C GLU A 96 4.36 9.33 -15.89
N GLU A 97 3.40 8.43 -15.73
CA GLU A 97 2.73 8.29 -14.44
C GLU A 97 3.64 7.66 -13.40
N VAL A 98 4.41 6.65 -13.82
CA VAL A 98 5.38 6.02 -12.92
C VAL A 98 6.43 7.05 -12.49
N GLN A 99 6.91 7.87 -13.44
CA GLN A 99 7.87 8.92 -13.11
C GLN A 99 7.29 9.93 -12.13
N LYS A 100 6.01 10.29 -12.31
CA LYS A 100 5.35 11.20 -11.41
C LYS A 100 5.25 10.63 -10.00
N LEU A 101 4.84 9.36 -9.89
CA LEU A 101 4.75 8.70 -8.61
C LEU A 101 6.10 8.67 -7.89
N ARG A 102 7.15 8.37 -8.64
CA ARG A 102 8.48 8.34 -8.08
C ARG A 102 8.94 9.72 -7.62
N SER A 103 8.66 10.73 -8.44
CA SER A 103 9.13 12.09 -8.15
C SER A 103 8.47 12.70 -6.93
N ILE A 104 7.23 12.32 -6.64
CA ILE A 104 6.51 12.90 -5.49
C ILE A 104 6.73 12.13 -4.20
N GLY A 105 7.46 10.99 -4.25
CA GLY A 105 7.89 10.34 -3.04
C GLY A 105 7.31 8.99 -2.71
N PHE A 106 6.59 8.35 -3.63
CA PHE A 106 6.18 6.95 -3.42
C PHE A 106 7.41 6.06 -3.39
N ASN A 107 7.33 4.99 -2.63
CA ASN A 107 8.44 4.04 -2.48
C ASN A 107 8.29 2.84 -3.43
N GLY A 108 7.33 2.88 -4.32
CA GLY A 108 7.14 1.82 -5.28
C GLY A 108 5.80 1.94 -5.96
N CYS A 109 5.60 1.12 -6.98
CA CYS A 109 4.35 1.11 -7.73
C CYS A 109 4.10 -0.30 -8.24
N LEU A 110 2.90 -0.79 -8.04
CA LEU A 110 2.47 -2.09 -8.55
C LEU A 110 1.27 -1.89 -9.45
N SER A 111 1.26 -2.59 -10.56
CA SER A 111 0.14 -2.49 -11.49
C SER A 111 -1.03 -3.36 -11.02
N LYS A 112 -2.22 -2.91 -11.29
CA LYS A 112 -3.44 -3.67 -11.01
C LYS A 112 -3.90 -4.33 -12.31
N PRO A 113 -4.44 -5.53 -12.25
CA PRO A 113 -4.71 -6.33 -11.06
C PRO A 113 -3.44 -6.94 -10.47
N ILE A 114 -3.48 -7.19 -9.17
CA ILE A 114 -2.33 -7.78 -8.46
C ILE A 114 -2.13 -9.22 -8.92
N ASP A 115 -0.88 -9.57 -9.17
CA ASP A 115 -0.53 -10.94 -9.55
C ASP A 115 -0.43 -11.78 -8.28
N LEU A 116 -1.37 -12.72 -8.12
CA LEU A 116 -1.46 -13.52 -6.90
C LEU A 116 -0.26 -14.42 -6.69
N GLU A 117 0.42 -14.79 -7.77
CA GLU A 117 1.56 -15.69 -7.66
C GLU A 117 2.81 -14.98 -7.18
N THR A 118 3.02 -13.77 -7.66
CA THR A 118 4.26 -13.05 -7.35
C THR A 118 4.13 -12.06 -6.20
N PHE A 119 2.91 -11.67 -5.85
CA PHE A 119 2.72 -10.63 -4.84
C PHE A 119 3.32 -10.98 -3.48
N PRO A 120 3.19 -12.22 -2.97
CA PRO A 120 3.79 -12.52 -1.66
C PRO A 120 5.29 -12.26 -1.62
N ASP A 121 6.01 -12.66 -2.66
CA ASP A 121 7.44 -12.39 -2.74
C ASP A 121 7.72 -10.89 -2.86
N THR A 122 6.92 -10.22 -3.69
CA THR A 122 7.06 -8.78 -3.86
C THR A 122 6.87 -8.04 -2.54
N LEU A 123 5.86 -8.42 -1.78
CA LEU A 123 5.58 -7.78 -0.50
C LEU A 123 6.73 -8.00 0.48
N GLU A 124 7.28 -9.21 0.52
CA GLU A 124 8.41 -9.49 1.40
C GLU A 124 9.61 -8.64 1.05
N ARG A 125 9.87 -8.45 -0.24
CA ARG A 125 10.98 -7.62 -0.68
C ARG A 125 10.78 -6.15 -0.29
N ILE A 126 9.54 -5.67 -0.40
CA ILE A 126 9.23 -4.32 0.03
C ILE A 126 9.44 -4.17 1.54
N LEU A 127 9.01 -5.16 2.32
CA LEU A 127 9.20 -5.13 3.77
C LEU A 127 10.68 -5.17 4.15
N ASP A 128 11.51 -5.75 3.27
CA ASP A 128 12.96 -5.79 3.48
C ASP A 128 13.65 -4.50 3.04
N GLY A 129 12.90 -3.52 2.56
CA GLY A 129 13.46 -2.23 2.21
C GLY A 129 13.70 -2.00 0.72
N GLU A 130 13.33 -2.93 -0.14
CA GLU A 130 13.50 -2.74 -1.57
C GLU A 130 12.42 -1.83 -2.11
N THR A 131 12.77 -1.02 -3.12
CA THR A 131 11.79 -0.23 -3.86
C THR A 131 11.48 -0.98 -5.15
N ILE A 132 10.21 -1.26 -5.36
CA ILE A 132 9.79 -2.06 -6.51
C ILE A 132 8.84 -1.25 -7.37
N TRP A 133 9.18 -1.13 -8.64
CA TRP A 133 8.39 -0.41 -9.62
C TRP A 133 7.93 -1.39 -10.69
N ARG A 134 6.86 -2.12 -10.34
CA ARG A 134 6.34 -3.17 -11.21
C ARG A 134 5.36 -2.59 -12.20
N ILE A 135 5.78 -2.55 -13.45
CA ILE A 135 4.91 -2.14 -14.53
C ILE A 135 4.85 -3.27 -15.54
N PHE A 136 3.73 -3.37 -16.24
CA PHE A 136 3.60 -4.34 -17.32
C PHE A 136 4.40 -3.89 -18.52
N ASN A 137 4.95 -4.86 -19.18
CA ASN A 137 5.58 -4.63 -20.47
C ASN A 137 4.64 -5.02 -21.58
#